data_10f5ed22a823e07d8091d881d5380d32
#
_entry.id   10f5ed22a823e07d8091d881d5380d32
#
_cell.length_a   1.000
_cell.length_b   1.000
_cell.length_c   1.000
_cell.angle_alpha   90.00
_cell.angle_beta   90.00
_cell.angle_gamma   90.00
#
_symmetry.space_group_name_H-M   'P 1'
#
loop_
_entity.id
_entity.type
_entity.pdbx_description
1 polymer ?
#
loop_
_entity_poly.entity_id
_entity_poly.type
_entity_poly.pdbx_seq_one_letter_code
_entity_poly.pdbx_strand_id
1 'polypeptide(L)'
;MKKILYVLFAVMTCLFVTGLVKADGPSYEIQSYRGTLILETWDDATYEEELVYHFTTSYNGQYVTLGSAGKMPQGFEIVTPPLVEVEGRTLSQEPEVQNLGDGYQVKIYNGGSAGDTVKVKVTWQLKNLLYVHRDILLLNWKPISDGDQGVGEVELMVIPKFASEVSKSELNIHTSYMGPDASIKKEGANYIASLKNLKRKEGVEIYAYWLKSDVASFGESDRDTGLMEEDNYHRTEAGIVQKRTWIRLFIKVLLPILVLLFLLLAIYY
;
A
#
# COMPACT_ATOMS: atom_id res chain seq x y z
N MET A 1 31.29 8.38 36.48
CA MET A 1 29.97 7.73 36.26
C MET A 1 28.87 8.76 36.01
N LYS A 2 28.63 9.77 36.86
CA LYS A 2 27.59 10.80 36.64
C LYS A 2 27.67 11.51 35.27
N LYS A 3 28.88 11.84 34.79
CA LYS A 3 29.08 12.51 33.48
C LYS A 3 28.69 11.65 32.28
N ILE A 4 28.88 10.32 32.34
CA ILE A 4 28.49 9.37 31.29
C ILE A 4 26.95 9.24 31.25
N LEU A 5 26.30 9.28 32.41
CA LEU A 5 24.84 9.25 32.52
C LEU A 5 24.20 10.50 31.92
N TYR A 6 24.77 11.69 32.13
CA TYR A 6 24.33 12.93 31.50
C TYR A 6 24.48 12.93 29.95
N VAL A 7 25.60 12.36 29.47
CA VAL A 7 25.83 12.21 28.02
C VAL A 7 24.82 11.25 27.41
N LEU A 8 24.55 10.11 28.02
CA LEU A 8 23.54 9.15 27.57
C LEU A 8 22.13 9.72 27.62
N PHE A 9 21.80 10.49 28.66
CA PHE A 9 20.50 11.19 28.74
C PHE A 9 20.37 12.28 27.68
N ALA A 10 21.43 13.06 27.41
CA ALA A 10 21.46 14.04 26.34
C ALA A 10 21.32 13.41 24.94
N VAL A 11 21.99 12.28 24.69
CA VAL A 11 21.84 11.53 23.43
C VAL A 11 20.44 10.97 23.30
N MET A 12 19.87 10.45 24.38
CA MET A 12 18.49 9.92 24.36
C MET A 12 17.46 11.03 24.15
N THR A 13 17.63 12.22 24.77
CA THR A 13 16.76 13.39 24.50
C THR A 13 16.92 13.94 23.09
N CYS A 14 18.14 13.95 22.52
CA CYS A 14 18.34 14.34 21.12
C CYS A 14 17.66 13.38 20.11
N LEU A 15 17.52 12.11 20.43
CA LEU A 15 16.79 11.14 19.57
C LEU A 15 15.27 11.37 19.58
N PHE A 16 14.71 12.07 20.58
CA PHE A 16 13.28 12.40 20.65
C PHE A 16 12.95 13.80 20.10
N VAL A 17 13.95 14.65 19.85
CA VAL A 17 13.75 15.97 19.23
C VAL A 17 13.97 15.87 17.72
N THR A 18 13.19 15.05 17.04
CA THR A 18 13.04 15.17 15.58
C THR A 18 12.13 16.35 15.33
N GLY A 19 12.75 17.45 14.90
CA GLY A 19 12.04 18.68 14.59
C GLY A 19 10.88 18.45 13.63
N LEU A 20 9.73 19.01 13.99
CA LEU A 20 8.57 19.16 13.13
C LEU A 20 8.97 20.09 11.97
N VAL A 21 9.48 19.54 10.88
CA VAL A 21 9.60 20.27 9.62
C VAL A 21 8.17 20.37 9.08
N LYS A 22 7.57 21.56 9.18
CA LYS A 22 6.34 21.88 8.45
C LYS A 22 6.67 21.84 6.96
N ALA A 23 6.01 20.97 6.23
CA ALA A 23 6.02 21.02 4.78
C ALA A 23 5.15 22.20 4.34
N ASP A 24 5.73 23.14 3.58
CA ASP A 24 5.02 24.27 2.96
C ASP A 24 4.28 23.75 1.71
N GLY A 25 3.16 23.10 1.89
CA GLY A 25 2.24 22.67 0.83
C GLY A 25 0.80 22.86 1.24
N PRO A 26 -0.18 22.75 0.32
CA PRO A 26 -1.57 22.79 0.72
C PRO A 26 -1.82 21.70 1.76
N SER A 27 -2.45 22.08 2.87
CA SER A 27 -2.79 21.14 3.92
C SER A 27 -4.09 20.43 3.54
N TYR A 28 -4.05 19.10 3.54
CA TYR A 28 -5.20 18.24 3.25
C TYR A 28 -5.11 16.93 4.04
N GLU A 29 -6.23 16.27 4.15
CA GLU A 29 -6.36 14.92 4.69
C GLU A 29 -6.98 14.02 3.61
N ILE A 30 -6.51 12.79 3.50
CA ILE A 30 -7.17 11.76 2.69
C ILE A 30 -8.11 11.00 3.64
N GLN A 31 -9.40 11.29 3.53
CA GLN A 31 -10.42 10.69 4.39
C GLN A 31 -10.61 9.22 4.08
N SER A 32 -10.66 8.88 2.79
CA SER A 32 -10.80 7.51 2.31
C SER A 32 -10.05 7.26 1.02
N TYR A 33 -9.62 6.03 0.87
CA TYR A 33 -9.05 5.45 -0.34
C TYR A 33 -9.78 4.15 -0.65
N ARG A 34 -10.31 4.02 -1.84
CA ARG A 34 -10.88 2.77 -2.34
C ARG A 34 -10.12 2.36 -3.60
N GLY A 35 -9.51 1.18 -3.58
CA GLY A 35 -8.84 0.58 -4.72
C GLY A 35 -9.60 -0.66 -5.19
N THR A 36 -9.92 -0.75 -6.48
CA THR A 36 -10.53 -1.94 -7.07
C THR A 36 -9.62 -2.48 -8.17
N LEU A 37 -9.01 -3.61 -7.91
CA LEU A 37 -8.19 -4.34 -8.87
C LEU A 37 -9.06 -5.39 -9.57
N ILE A 38 -9.31 -5.22 -10.84
CA ILE A 38 -10.03 -6.16 -11.70
C ILE A 38 -8.97 -6.88 -12.53
N LEU A 39 -8.74 -8.15 -12.24
CA LEU A 39 -7.89 -9.03 -13.03
C LEU A 39 -8.76 -9.62 -14.14
N GLU A 40 -8.75 -8.95 -15.30
CA GLU A 40 -9.58 -9.34 -16.47
C GLU A 40 -9.16 -10.70 -17.00
N THR A 41 -7.87 -10.85 -17.15
CA THR A 41 -7.17 -12.10 -17.50
C THR A 41 -5.92 -12.22 -16.62
N TRP A 42 -5.11 -13.23 -16.85
CA TRP A 42 -3.81 -13.34 -16.18
C TRP A 42 -2.75 -12.33 -16.71
N ASP A 43 -3.02 -11.65 -17.85
CA ASP A 43 -2.15 -10.64 -18.47
C ASP A 43 -2.66 -9.22 -18.28
N ASP A 44 -3.97 -9.02 -18.33
CA ASP A 44 -4.59 -7.70 -18.34
C ASP A 44 -5.35 -7.44 -17.04
N ALA A 45 -5.16 -6.25 -16.49
CA ALA A 45 -5.88 -5.79 -15.32
C ALA A 45 -6.29 -4.32 -15.45
N THR A 46 -7.39 -3.98 -14.80
CA THR A 46 -7.83 -2.61 -14.58
C THR A 46 -7.71 -2.30 -13.10
N TYR A 47 -7.10 -1.17 -12.77
CA TYR A 47 -7.07 -0.68 -11.41
C TYR A 47 -7.78 0.66 -11.31
N GLU A 48 -8.85 0.70 -10.53
CA GLU A 48 -9.58 1.91 -10.21
C GLU A 48 -9.24 2.35 -8.80
N GLU A 49 -8.77 3.58 -8.64
CA GLU A 49 -8.55 4.18 -7.33
C GLU A 49 -9.42 5.41 -7.16
N GLU A 50 -10.14 5.46 -6.04
CA GLU A 50 -11.00 6.56 -5.65
C GLU A 50 -10.48 7.13 -4.32
N LEU A 51 -10.18 8.43 -4.30
CA LEU A 51 -9.68 9.13 -3.14
C LEU A 51 -10.62 10.27 -2.76
N VAL A 52 -10.89 10.40 -1.47
CA VAL A 52 -11.64 11.53 -0.92
C VAL A 52 -10.68 12.41 -0.14
N TYR A 53 -10.43 13.59 -0.68
CA TYR A 53 -9.59 14.63 -0.08
C TYR A 53 -10.44 15.64 0.70
N HIS A 54 -9.99 16.04 1.87
CA HIS A 54 -10.52 17.20 2.60
C HIS A 54 -9.42 18.22 2.74
N PHE A 55 -9.59 19.41 2.11
CA PHE A 55 -8.60 20.46 2.10
C PHE A 55 -8.83 21.45 3.25
N THR A 56 -7.80 21.74 4.01
CA THR A 56 -7.82 22.74 5.10
C THR A 56 -7.27 24.10 4.69
N THR A 57 -6.69 24.19 3.49
CA THR A 57 -6.23 25.43 2.86
C THR A 57 -6.69 25.48 1.41
N SER A 58 -6.60 26.65 0.76
CA SER A 58 -6.81 26.76 -0.69
C SER A 58 -5.79 25.92 -1.45
N TYR A 59 -6.19 25.36 -2.60
CA TYR A 59 -5.38 24.47 -3.40
C TYR A 59 -5.61 24.70 -4.90
N ASN A 60 -4.66 24.27 -5.74
CA ASN A 60 -4.72 24.40 -7.20
C ASN A 60 -4.96 23.04 -7.90
N GLY A 61 -4.97 21.97 -7.16
CA GLY A 61 -5.11 20.59 -7.63
C GLY A 61 -4.50 19.60 -6.65
N GLN A 62 -4.49 18.34 -7.03
CA GLN A 62 -3.88 17.26 -6.26
C GLN A 62 -3.09 16.32 -7.16
N TYR A 63 -2.32 15.47 -6.52
CA TYR A 63 -1.57 14.40 -7.16
C TYR A 63 -2.14 13.06 -6.74
N VAL A 64 -2.25 12.13 -7.70
CA VAL A 64 -2.51 10.72 -7.45
C VAL A 64 -1.32 9.94 -7.99
N THR A 65 -0.78 9.05 -7.18
CA THR A 65 0.44 8.31 -7.52
C THR A 65 0.17 6.82 -7.47
N LEU A 66 0.44 6.15 -8.57
CA LEU A 66 0.44 4.70 -8.66
C LEU A 66 1.87 4.19 -8.80
N GLY A 67 2.32 3.39 -7.83
CA GLY A 67 3.67 2.83 -7.82
C GLY A 67 3.75 1.41 -8.38
N SER A 68 4.94 1.07 -8.85
CA SER A 68 5.38 -0.29 -9.12
C SER A 68 6.36 -0.73 -8.02
N ALA A 69 5.92 -0.64 -6.75
CA ALA A 69 6.81 -0.85 -5.63
C ALA A 69 7.34 -2.29 -5.59
N GLY A 70 8.64 -2.42 -5.66
CA GLY A 70 9.34 -3.70 -5.61
C GLY A 70 9.73 -4.25 -6.99
N LYS A 71 10.07 -5.53 -7.01
CA LYS A 71 10.39 -6.23 -8.26
C LYS A 71 9.08 -6.63 -8.91
N MET A 72 8.79 -6.11 -10.09
CA MET A 72 7.60 -6.45 -10.85
C MET A 72 7.85 -7.62 -11.79
N PRO A 73 6.78 -8.33 -12.23
CA PRO A 73 6.90 -9.40 -13.24
C PRO A 73 7.52 -8.90 -14.53
N GLN A 74 8.09 -9.82 -15.30
CA GLN A 74 8.60 -9.50 -16.63
C GLN A 74 7.49 -8.94 -17.52
N GLY A 75 7.78 -7.83 -18.21
CA GLY A 75 6.84 -7.16 -19.10
C GLY A 75 5.71 -6.41 -18.38
N PHE A 76 5.80 -6.20 -17.06
CA PHE A 76 4.83 -5.34 -16.35
C PHE A 76 4.82 -3.93 -16.97
N GLU A 77 3.61 -3.42 -17.19
CA GLU A 77 3.40 -2.10 -17.78
C GLU A 77 2.18 -1.42 -17.16
N ILE A 78 2.33 -0.13 -16.84
CA ILE A 78 1.22 0.78 -16.52
C ILE A 78 0.94 1.57 -17.80
N VAL A 79 -0.24 1.36 -18.40
CA VAL A 79 -0.62 2.04 -19.64
C VAL A 79 -1.04 3.47 -19.33
N THR A 80 -0.46 4.43 -20.05
CA THR A 80 -0.72 5.87 -19.89
C THR A 80 -1.29 6.48 -21.17
N PRO A 81 -2.08 7.57 -21.07
CA PRO A 81 -2.60 8.18 -19.85
C PRO A 81 -3.72 7.38 -19.19
N PRO A 82 -3.89 7.47 -17.86
CA PRO A 82 -5.08 6.93 -17.20
C PRO A 82 -6.30 7.80 -17.44
N LEU A 83 -7.49 7.24 -17.20
CA LEU A 83 -8.72 8.04 -17.15
C LEU A 83 -8.85 8.70 -15.78
N VAL A 84 -9.12 10.01 -15.76
CA VAL A 84 -9.26 10.81 -14.54
C VAL A 84 -10.62 11.47 -14.48
N GLU A 85 -11.31 11.32 -13.37
CA GLU A 85 -12.61 11.92 -13.10
C GLU A 85 -12.59 12.62 -11.73
N VAL A 86 -13.22 13.79 -11.64
CA VAL A 86 -13.43 14.52 -10.38
C VAL A 86 -14.92 14.74 -10.20
N GLU A 87 -15.48 14.24 -9.10
CA GLU A 87 -16.91 14.27 -8.85
C GLU A 87 -17.46 15.71 -8.82
N GLY A 88 -18.47 15.96 -9.65
CA GLY A 88 -19.15 17.26 -9.70
C GLY A 88 -18.32 18.42 -10.24
N ARG A 89 -17.16 18.16 -10.84
CA ARG A 89 -16.27 19.19 -11.37
C ARG A 89 -15.80 18.88 -12.78
N THR A 90 -15.60 19.92 -13.57
CA THR A 90 -14.88 19.84 -14.84
C THR A 90 -13.43 20.21 -14.60
N LEU A 91 -12.49 19.45 -15.14
CA LEU A 91 -11.09 19.77 -15.05
C LEU A 91 -10.77 21.06 -15.81
N SER A 92 -9.99 21.94 -15.22
CA SER A 92 -9.56 23.19 -15.85
C SER A 92 -8.52 23.00 -16.95
N GLN A 93 -7.77 21.89 -16.85
CA GLN A 93 -6.75 21.46 -17.80
C GLN A 93 -6.71 19.94 -17.86
N GLU A 94 -6.17 19.39 -18.94
CA GLU A 94 -5.87 17.97 -19.04
C GLU A 94 -4.90 17.55 -17.93
N PRO A 95 -5.10 16.36 -17.32
CA PRO A 95 -4.18 15.84 -16.32
C PRO A 95 -2.79 15.63 -16.89
N GLU A 96 -1.76 16.03 -16.13
CA GLU A 96 -0.37 15.77 -16.48
C GLU A 96 0.08 14.44 -15.87
N VAL A 97 0.64 13.57 -16.71
CA VAL A 97 1.20 12.28 -16.27
C VAL A 97 2.72 12.37 -16.25
N GLN A 98 3.30 12.14 -15.08
CA GLN A 98 4.75 12.10 -14.88
C GLN A 98 5.20 10.66 -14.58
N ASN A 99 6.19 10.19 -15.31
CA ASN A 99 6.89 8.94 -14.98
C ASN A 99 7.92 9.21 -13.88
N LEU A 100 7.82 8.49 -12.76
CA LEU A 100 8.72 8.61 -11.61
C LEU A 100 9.86 7.58 -11.63
N GLY A 101 9.90 6.69 -12.64
CA GLY A 101 10.85 5.59 -12.73
C GLY A 101 10.34 4.30 -12.05
N ASP A 102 9.73 4.43 -10.88
CA ASP A 102 9.11 3.34 -10.11
C ASP A 102 7.57 3.49 -10.01
N GLY A 103 6.96 4.12 -11.00
CA GLY A 103 5.54 4.37 -11.10
C GLY A 103 5.21 5.65 -11.85
N TYR A 104 3.96 6.08 -11.70
CA TYR A 104 3.44 7.28 -12.34
C TYR A 104 2.74 8.17 -11.34
N GLN A 105 2.83 9.48 -11.55
CA GLN A 105 2.07 10.49 -10.82
C GLN A 105 1.18 11.23 -11.80
N VAL A 106 -0.08 11.38 -11.45
CA VAL A 106 -1.04 12.20 -12.19
C VAL A 106 -1.31 13.47 -11.42
N LYS A 107 -1.05 14.61 -12.04
CA LYS A 107 -1.41 15.92 -11.53
C LYS A 107 -2.77 16.32 -12.09
N ILE A 108 -3.70 16.62 -11.21
CA ILE A 108 -5.09 16.90 -11.52
C ILE A 108 -5.38 18.35 -11.15
N TYR A 109 -5.78 19.14 -12.15
CA TYR A 109 -6.01 20.58 -12.01
C TYR A 109 -7.48 20.88 -11.70
N ASN A 110 -7.84 20.93 -10.43
CA ASN A 110 -9.20 21.20 -9.95
C ASN A 110 -9.17 22.07 -8.68
N GLY A 111 -8.54 23.23 -8.76
CA GLY A 111 -8.36 24.14 -7.62
C GLY A 111 -9.65 24.47 -6.86
N GLY A 112 -9.50 24.85 -5.61
CA GLY A 112 -10.60 25.20 -4.71
C GLY A 112 -10.15 25.85 -3.42
N SER A 113 -11.05 25.90 -2.43
CA SER A 113 -10.91 26.62 -1.18
C SER A 113 -10.73 25.72 0.02
N ALA A 114 -10.30 26.29 1.13
CA ALA A 114 -10.32 25.62 2.43
C ALA A 114 -11.73 25.17 2.79
N GLY A 115 -11.84 23.95 3.34
CA GLY A 115 -13.11 23.28 3.67
C GLY A 115 -13.70 22.41 2.57
N ASP A 116 -13.14 22.48 1.34
CA ASP A 116 -13.62 21.63 0.25
C ASP A 116 -13.33 20.15 0.52
N THR A 117 -14.31 19.32 0.17
CA THR A 117 -14.14 17.87 0.04
C THR A 117 -14.21 17.51 -1.44
N VAL A 118 -13.22 16.79 -1.92
CA VAL A 118 -13.07 16.45 -3.34
C VAL A 118 -12.88 14.95 -3.48
N LYS A 119 -13.70 14.35 -4.34
CA LYS A 119 -13.58 12.94 -4.69
C LYS A 119 -12.99 12.83 -6.08
N VAL A 120 -11.92 12.08 -6.18
CA VAL A 120 -11.17 11.84 -7.41
C VAL A 120 -11.15 10.36 -7.70
N LYS A 121 -11.42 9.99 -8.93
CA LYS A 121 -11.26 8.63 -9.44
C LYS A 121 -10.22 8.62 -10.55
N VAL A 122 -9.28 7.67 -10.46
CA VAL A 122 -8.29 7.41 -11.51
C VAL A 122 -8.38 5.95 -11.91
N THR A 123 -8.49 5.70 -13.21
CA THR A 123 -8.57 4.34 -13.77
C THR A 123 -7.34 4.06 -14.61
N TRP A 124 -6.58 3.05 -14.20
CA TRP A 124 -5.36 2.58 -14.84
C TRP A 124 -5.59 1.27 -15.56
N GLN A 125 -4.98 1.12 -16.72
CA GLN A 125 -4.85 -0.18 -17.38
C GLN A 125 -3.45 -0.73 -17.09
N LEU A 126 -3.40 -1.97 -16.64
CA LEU A 126 -2.17 -2.64 -16.25
C LEU A 126 -1.97 -3.91 -17.08
N LYS A 127 -0.74 -4.17 -17.49
CA LYS A 127 -0.38 -5.40 -18.19
C LYS A 127 0.63 -6.19 -17.39
N ASN A 128 0.51 -7.51 -17.47
CA ASN A 128 1.48 -8.43 -16.91
C ASN A 128 1.73 -8.24 -15.41
N LEU A 129 0.67 -7.92 -14.63
CA LEU A 129 0.77 -7.66 -13.20
C LEU A 129 1.07 -8.94 -12.39
N LEU A 130 0.68 -10.11 -12.89
CA LEU A 130 0.87 -11.37 -12.19
C LEU A 130 2.18 -12.06 -12.60
N TYR A 131 2.89 -12.58 -11.61
CA TYR A 131 3.91 -13.58 -11.86
C TYR A 131 3.26 -14.89 -12.28
N VAL A 132 3.79 -15.51 -13.31
CA VAL A 132 3.34 -16.80 -13.81
C VAL A 132 4.34 -17.84 -13.36
N HIS A 133 3.91 -18.73 -12.47
CA HIS A 133 4.69 -19.87 -12.01
C HIS A 133 4.09 -21.18 -12.56
N ARG A 134 4.78 -22.30 -12.35
CA ARG A 134 4.32 -23.59 -12.84
C ARG A 134 2.98 -24.01 -12.22
N ASP A 135 2.77 -23.69 -10.95
CA ASP A 135 1.62 -24.11 -10.12
C ASP A 135 0.65 -22.98 -9.79
N ILE A 136 1.14 -21.72 -9.68
CA ILE A 136 0.33 -20.58 -9.27
C ILE A 136 0.50 -19.36 -10.18
N LEU A 137 -0.53 -18.50 -10.17
CA LEU A 137 -0.43 -17.10 -10.53
C LEU A 137 -0.26 -16.31 -9.24
N LEU A 138 0.79 -15.50 -9.13
CA LEU A 138 1.14 -14.76 -7.92
C LEU A 138 1.01 -13.26 -8.16
N LEU A 139 0.23 -12.60 -7.33
CA LEU A 139 0.17 -11.13 -7.20
C LEU A 139 1.05 -10.71 -6.02
N ASN A 140 2.05 -9.88 -6.30
CA ASN A 140 2.81 -9.19 -5.28
C ASN A 140 2.92 -7.72 -5.72
N TRP A 141 2.03 -6.89 -5.20
CA TRP A 141 1.93 -5.51 -5.65
C TRP A 141 1.53 -4.56 -4.53
N LYS A 142 2.11 -3.37 -4.53
CA LYS A 142 1.90 -2.32 -3.54
C LYS A 142 1.21 -1.10 -4.19
N PRO A 143 -0.13 -1.13 -4.35
CA PRO A 143 -0.86 -0.02 -4.98
C PRO A 143 -0.76 1.28 -4.17
N ILE A 144 -0.74 1.20 -2.84
CA ILE A 144 -0.52 2.36 -1.98
C ILE A 144 0.93 2.34 -1.53
N SER A 145 1.74 3.22 -2.10
CA SER A 145 3.13 3.43 -1.71
C SER A 145 3.24 4.49 -0.59
N ASP A 146 4.45 4.84 -0.24
CA ASP A 146 4.81 5.72 0.90
C ASP A 146 4.31 7.16 0.72
N GLY A 147 2.99 7.36 0.80
CA GLY A 147 2.34 8.66 0.64
C GLY A 147 2.76 9.71 1.67
N ASP A 148 2.73 10.97 1.27
CA ASP A 148 3.06 12.11 2.13
C ASP A 148 1.97 12.42 3.16
N GLN A 149 0.79 11.83 3.04
CA GLN A 149 -0.32 11.94 3.99
C GLN A 149 -0.78 10.55 4.45
N GLY A 150 -1.35 10.50 5.64
CA GLY A 150 -2.06 9.31 6.10
C GLY A 150 -3.42 9.21 5.44
N VAL A 151 -4.03 8.01 5.52
CA VAL A 151 -5.37 7.73 4.98
C VAL A 151 -6.26 7.24 6.12
N GLY A 152 -7.44 7.87 6.27
CA GLY A 152 -8.38 7.55 7.34
C GLY A 152 -8.95 6.14 7.20
N GLU A 153 -9.52 5.83 6.04
CA GLU A 153 -10.09 4.52 5.72
C GLU A 153 -9.54 4.03 4.37
N VAL A 154 -9.14 2.76 4.32
CA VAL A 154 -8.71 2.09 3.09
C VAL A 154 -9.57 0.87 2.87
N GLU A 155 -10.12 0.75 1.67
CA GLU A 155 -10.79 -0.44 1.17
C GLU A 155 -10.13 -0.87 -0.14
N LEU A 156 -9.74 -2.13 -0.22
CA LEU A 156 -9.18 -2.74 -1.42
C LEU A 156 -10.04 -3.92 -1.82
N MET A 157 -10.45 -3.94 -3.08
CA MET A 157 -11.18 -5.05 -3.68
C MET A 157 -10.34 -5.68 -4.78
N VAL A 158 -10.26 -7.01 -4.78
CA VAL A 158 -9.60 -7.79 -5.85
C VAL A 158 -10.63 -8.71 -6.48
N ILE A 159 -10.82 -8.56 -7.79
CA ILE A 159 -11.82 -9.26 -8.59
C ILE A 159 -11.11 -10.07 -9.67
N PRO A 160 -10.76 -11.34 -9.42
CA PRO A 160 -10.10 -12.21 -10.40
C PRO A 160 -11.15 -12.83 -11.34
N LYS A 161 -11.44 -12.21 -12.49
CA LYS A 161 -12.45 -12.68 -13.45
C LYS A 161 -12.13 -14.05 -14.07
N PHE A 162 -10.86 -14.45 -14.01
CA PHE A 162 -10.41 -15.76 -14.48
C PHE A 162 -10.61 -16.87 -13.46
N ALA A 163 -10.89 -16.54 -12.19
CA ALA A 163 -11.07 -17.51 -11.12
C ALA A 163 -12.54 -17.74 -10.79
N SER A 164 -12.88 -18.93 -10.35
CA SER A 164 -14.22 -19.28 -9.84
C SER A 164 -14.27 -19.26 -8.31
N GLU A 165 -15.46 -19.35 -7.75
CA GLU A 165 -15.65 -19.42 -6.28
C GLU A 165 -14.94 -20.60 -5.63
N VAL A 166 -14.82 -21.71 -6.35
CA VAL A 166 -14.18 -22.94 -5.87
C VAL A 166 -12.68 -22.97 -6.13
N SER A 167 -12.15 -21.97 -6.84
CA SER A 167 -10.71 -21.90 -7.10
C SER A 167 -9.93 -21.72 -5.81
N LYS A 168 -8.88 -22.53 -5.63
CA LYS A 168 -7.98 -22.39 -4.50
C LYS A 168 -7.17 -21.10 -4.66
N SER A 169 -7.33 -20.23 -3.72
CA SER A 169 -6.65 -18.92 -3.70
C SER A 169 -6.54 -18.40 -2.29
N GLU A 170 -5.55 -17.56 -2.05
CA GLU A 170 -5.36 -16.86 -0.79
C GLU A 170 -4.93 -15.43 -1.07
N LEU A 171 -5.35 -14.50 -0.22
CA LEU A 171 -4.95 -13.10 -0.28
C LEU A 171 -4.58 -12.62 1.11
N ASN A 172 -3.42 -11.99 1.20
CA ASN A 172 -2.92 -11.31 2.38
C ASN A 172 -2.66 -9.83 2.08
N ILE A 173 -2.80 -8.99 3.08
CA ILE A 173 -2.52 -7.56 3.01
C ILE A 173 -1.41 -7.24 4.00
N HIS A 174 -0.35 -6.62 3.49
CA HIS A 174 0.78 -6.19 4.30
C HIS A 174 0.83 -4.66 4.38
N THR A 175 1.04 -4.18 5.60
CA THR A 175 1.41 -2.80 5.89
C THR A 175 2.79 -2.81 6.56
N SER A 176 3.29 -1.65 7.02
CA SER A 176 4.51 -1.64 7.84
C SER A 176 4.35 -2.55 9.07
N TYR A 177 5.46 -2.99 9.67
CA TYR A 177 5.42 -3.89 10.85
C TYR A 177 4.60 -3.34 12.02
N MET A 178 4.54 -2.00 12.15
CA MET A 178 3.75 -1.30 13.17
C MET A 178 2.43 -0.73 12.65
N GLY A 179 2.18 -0.87 11.37
CA GLY A 179 0.96 -0.39 10.71
C GLY A 179 -0.30 -1.16 11.10
N PRO A 180 -1.46 -0.69 10.68
CA PRO A 180 -2.74 -1.33 10.97
C PRO A 180 -2.83 -2.73 10.36
N ASP A 181 -3.59 -3.60 10.99
CA ASP A 181 -3.97 -4.89 10.42
C ASP A 181 -5.19 -4.72 9.52
N ALA A 182 -5.22 -5.41 8.39
CA ALA A 182 -6.37 -5.45 7.51
C ALA A 182 -7.37 -6.52 7.96
N SER A 183 -8.66 -6.22 7.81
CA SER A 183 -9.73 -7.22 7.83
C SER A 183 -9.95 -7.68 6.39
N ILE A 184 -9.88 -8.99 6.15
CA ILE A 184 -10.03 -9.57 4.81
C ILE A 184 -11.27 -10.45 4.80
N LYS A 185 -12.12 -10.27 3.79
CA LYS A 185 -13.32 -11.05 3.54
C LYS A 185 -13.26 -11.60 2.11
N LYS A 186 -13.55 -12.89 1.96
CA LYS A 186 -13.73 -13.52 0.65
C LYS A 186 -15.23 -13.61 0.34
N GLU A 187 -15.65 -13.10 -0.81
CA GLU A 187 -17.03 -13.16 -1.31
C GLU A 187 -17.03 -13.78 -2.72
N GLY A 188 -17.40 -15.05 -2.79
CA GLY A 188 -17.20 -15.82 -4.01
C GLY A 188 -15.72 -15.93 -4.37
N ALA A 189 -15.35 -15.53 -5.58
CA ALA A 189 -13.96 -15.45 -6.01
C ALA A 189 -13.28 -14.14 -5.57
N ASN A 190 -14.03 -13.13 -5.14
CA ASN A 190 -13.53 -11.79 -4.85
C ASN A 190 -13.00 -11.69 -3.41
N TYR A 191 -12.07 -10.76 -3.22
CA TYR A 191 -11.54 -10.40 -1.91
C TYR A 191 -11.80 -8.93 -1.63
N ILE A 192 -12.25 -8.64 -0.41
CA ILE A 192 -12.41 -7.29 0.12
C ILE A 192 -11.54 -7.17 1.35
N ALA A 193 -10.61 -6.22 1.33
CA ALA A 193 -9.75 -5.92 2.46
C ALA A 193 -10.02 -4.49 2.94
N SER A 194 -10.12 -4.30 4.24
CA SER A 194 -10.31 -2.99 4.83
C SER A 194 -9.37 -2.76 6.01
N LEU A 195 -8.87 -1.54 6.11
CA LEU A 195 -8.04 -1.09 7.22
C LEU A 195 -8.27 0.41 7.49
N LYS A 196 -7.92 0.87 8.68
CA LYS A 196 -8.13 2.26 9.12
C LYS A 196 -6.84 2.85 9.65
N ASN A 197 -6.76 4.18 9.56
CA ASN A 197 -5.67 4.96 10.14
C ASN A 197 -4.28 4.55 9.58
N LEU A 198 -4.20 4.38 8.26
CA LEU A 198 -2.92 4.24 7.59
C LEU A 198 -2.12 5.53 7.78
N LYS A 199 -0.93 5.44 8.36
CA LYS A 199 -0.13 6.61 8.67
C LYS A 199 0.64 7.11 7.45
N ARG A 200 1.07 8.34 7.52
CA ARG A 200 2.04 8.91 6.56
C ARG A 200 3.23 7.98 6.40
N LYS A 201 3.69 7.80 5.16
CA LYS A 201 4.79 6.91 4.75
C LYS A 201 4.55 5.42 5.04
N GLU A 202 3.32 5.03 5.30
CA GLU A 202 2.91 3.64 5.29
C GLU A 202 2.30 3.29 3.95
N GLY A 203 2.64 2.14 3.43
CA GLY A 203 2.04 1.61 2.21
C GLY A 203 1.19 0.37 2.50
N VAL A 204 0.46 -0.07 1.49
CA VAL A 204 -0.34 -1.28 1.53
C VAL A 204 0.05 -2.17 0.35
N GLU A 205 0.47 -3.39 0.65
CA GLU A 205 0.87 -4.41 -0.31
C GLU A 205 -0.18 -5.51 -0.35
N ILE A 206 -0.54 -5.94 -1.55
CA ILE A 206 -1.42 -7.08 -1.81
C ILE A 206 -0.50 -8.26 -2.18
N TYR A 207 -0.61 -9.35 -1.42
CA TYR A 207 0.11 -10.59 -1.67
C TYR A 207 -0.90 -11.72 -1.79
N ALA A 208 -1.10 -12.25 -3.00
CA ALA A 208 -2.16 -13.21 -3.27
C ALA A 208 -1.72 -14.23 -4.30
N TYR A 209 -2.31 -15.44 -4.25
CA TYR A 209 -2.13 -16.41 -5.31
C TYR A 209 -3.44 -17.10 -5.71
N TRP A 210 -3.43 -17.64 -6.91
CA TRP A 210 -4.46 -18.53 -7.46
C TRP A 210 -3.77 -19.75 -8.04
N LEU A 211 -4.31 -20.95 -7.76
CA LEU A 211 -3.81 -22.17 -8.42
C LEU A 211 -4.01 -22.07 -9.94
N LYS A 212 -2.95 -22.27 -10.69
CA LYS A 212 -2.97 -22.21 -12.15
C LYS A 212 -3.88 -23.27 -12.77
N SER A 213 -4.00 -24.45 -12.11
CA SER A 213 -4.91 -25.52 -12.51
C SER A 213 -6.39 -25.13 -12.49
N ASP A 214 -6.74 -24.14 -11.69
CA ASP A 214 -8.12 -23.68 -11.49
C ASP A 214 -8.49 -22.49 -12.40
N VAL A 215 -7.52 -22.00 -13.17
CA VAL A 215 -7.70 -20.87 -14.09
C VAL A 215 -8.21 -21.38 -15.42
N ALA A 216 -9.44 -21.01 -15.76
CA ALA A 216 -10.02 -21.35 -17.05
C ALA A 216 -9.22 -20.69 -18.19
N SER A 217 -8.95 -21.45 -19.25
CA SER A 217 -8.29 -20.95 -20.46
C SER A 217 -6.84 -20.50 -20.27
N PHE A 218 -6.13 -21.00 -19.24
CA PHE A 218 -4.70 -20.73 -19.12
C PHE A 218 -3.95 -21.54 -20.22
N GLY A 219 -3.32 -20.80 -21.15
CA GLY A 219 -2.47 -21.36 -22.21
C GLY A 219 -1.00 -21.48 -21.77
N GLU A 220 -0.14 -21.89 -22.68
CA GLU A 220 1.32 -21.76 -22.51
C GLU A 220 1.70 -20.28 -22.43
N SER A 221 2.57 -19.94 -21.53
CA SER A 221 3.10 -18.58 -21.35
C SER A 221 4.62 -18.63 -21.37
N ASP A 222 5.23 -17.76 -22.16
CA ASP A 222 6.68 -17.51 -22.18
C ASP A 222 7.18 -16.84 -20.90
N ARG A 223 6.26 -16.32 -20.07
CA ARG A 223 6.55 -15.73 -18.75
C ARG A 223 6.55 -16.77 -17.63
N ASP A 224 6.19 -18.04 -17.92
CA ASP A 224 6.22 -19.10 -16.91
C ASP A 224 7.65 -19.34 -16.42
N THR A 225 7.87 -19.13 -15.13
CA THR A 225 9.20 -19.31 -14.53
C THR A 225 9.63 -20.76 -14.41
N GLY A 226 8.72 -21.72 -14.62
CA GLY A 226 8.94 -23.15 -14.41
C GLY A 226 9.08 -23.58 -12.96
N LEU A 227 9.00 -22.64 -12.00
CA LEU A 227 9.16 -22.89 -10.57
C LEU A 227 7.82 -23.24 -9.91
N MET A 228 7.87 -24.13 -8.90
CA MET A 228 6.77 -24.41 -7.99
C MET A 228 6.85 -23.40 -6.83
N GLU A 229 5.85 -22.55 -6.66
CA GLU A 229 5.91 -21.42 -5.74
C GLU A 229 4.81 -21.41 -4.67
N GLU A 230 3.83 -22.29 -4.68
CA GLU A 230 2.78 -22.35 -3.65
C GLU A 230 3.37 -22.54 -2.25
N ASP A 231 4.28 -23.52 -2.07
CA ASP A 231 4.93 -23.76 -0.78
C ASP A 231 5.80 -22.57 -0.33
N ASN A 232 6.43 -21.88 -1.29
CA ASN A 232 7.24 -20.70 -1.01
C ASN A 232 6.36 -19.52 -0.59
N TYR A 233 5.18 -19.36 -1.18
CA TYR A 233 4.19 -18.39 -0.75
C TYR A 233 3.85 -18.57 0.74
N HIS A 234 3.47 -19.77 1.15
CA HIS A 234 3.11 -20.07 2.54
C HIS A 234 4.28 -19.86 3.52
N ARG A 235 5.50 -20.24 3.13
CA ARG A 235 6.69 -19.99 3.95
C ARG A 235 6.98 -18.51 4.11
N THR A 236 6.84 -17.74 3.04
CA THR A 236 7.03 -16.28 3.05
C THR A 236 6.03 -15.63 3.97
N GLU A 237 4.74 -15.97 3.85
CA GLU A 237 3.68 -15.46 4.73
C GLU A 237 3.95 -15.78 6.19
N ALA A 238 4.26 -17.02 6.53
CA ALA A 238 4.60 -17.42 7.88
C ALA A 238 5.78 -16.60 8.44
N GLY A 239 6.80 -16.36 7.62
CA GLY A 239 7.96 -15.54 7.98
C GLY A 239 7.58 -14.07 8.24
N ILE A 240 6.73 -13.48 7.40
CA ILE A 240 6.25 -12.09 7.57
C ILE A 240 5.46 -11.96 8.87
N VAL A 241 4.50 -12.86 9.12
CA VAL A 241 3.68 -12.88 10.34
C VAL A 241 4.55 -13.04 11.59
N GLN A 242 5.50 -13.98 11.58
CA GLN A 242 6.41 -14.20 12.69
C GLN A 242 7.27 -12.96 12.98
N LYS A 243 7.87 -12.38 11.94
CA LYS A 243 8.71 -11.17 12.08
C LYS A 243 7.89 -9.98 12.61
N ARG A 244 6.67 -9.77 12.10
CA ARG A 244 5.75 -8.73 12.56
C ARG A 244 5.41 -8.90 14.04
N THR A 245 5.09 -10.12 14.46
CA THR A 245 4.77 -10.46 15.85
C THR A 245 5.95 -10.16 16.77
N TRP A 246 7.17 -10.57 16.43
CA TRP A 246 8.36 -10.31 17.21
C TRP A 246 8.70 -8.82 17.31
N ILE A 247 8.60 -8.05 16.22
CA ILE A 247 8.85 -6.61 16.23
C ILE A 247 7.82 -5.90 17.11
N ARG A 248 6.53 -6.25 16.99
CA ARG A 248 5.47 -5.69 17.84
C ARG A 248 5.68 -6.01 19.32
N LEU A 249 6.02 -7.25 19.65
CA LEU A 249 6.34 -7.67 21.01
C LEU A 249 7.53 -6.88 21.56
N PHE A 250 8.59 -6.77 20.78
CA PHE A 250 9.78 -6.02 21.19
C PHE A 250 9.46 -4.55 21.47
N ILE A 251 8.82 -3.87 20.55
CA ILE A 251 8.54 -2.42 20.66
C ILE A 251 7.50 -2.14 21.75
N LYS A 252 6.42 -2.93 21.82
CA LYS A 252 5.31 -2.65 22.73
C LYS A 252 5.51 -3.16 24.15
N VAL A 253 6.33 -4.18 24.35
CA VAL A 253 6.49 -4.83 25.65
C VAL A 253 7.95 -4.78 26.13
N LEU A 254 8.88 -5.33 25.38
CA LEU A 254 10.27 -5.48 25.86
C LEU A 254 10.99 -4.14 25.97
N LEU A 255 10.84 -3.26 25.00
CA LEU A 255 11.51 -1.96 25.01
C LEU A 255 11.06 -1.08 26.18
N PRO A 256 9.77 -0.91 26.50
CA PRO A 256 9.33 -0.18 27.71
C PRO A 256 9.86 -0.78 29.01
N ILE A 257 9.91 -2.12 29.13
CA ILE A 257 10.47 -2.81 30.29
C ILE A 257 11.97 -2.49 30.42
N LEU A 258 12.73 -2.56 29.34
CA LEU A 258 14.15 -2.23 29.35
C LEU A 258 14.40 -0.77 29.74
N VAL A 259 13.60 0.15 29.23
CA VAL A 259 13.66 1.58 29.60
C VAL A 259 13.37 1.76 31.08
N LEU A 260 12.33 1.11 31.60
CA LEU A 260 11.98 1.18 33.04
C LEU A 260 13.11 0.62 33.91
N LEU A 261 13.67 -0.53 33.56
CA LEU A 261 14.79 -1.12 34.28
C LEU A 261 16.04 -0.21 34.29
N PHE A 262 16.31 0.43 33.12
CA PHE A 262 17.41 1.37 33.02
C PHE A 262 17.19 2.60 33.93
N LEU A 263 15.96 3.15 33.97
CA LEU A 263 15.62 4.27 34.85
C LEU A 263 15.76 3.88 36.34
N LEU A 264 15.31 2.69 36.75
CA LEU A 264 15.44 2.20 38.11
C LEU A 264 16.92 2.05 38.51
N LEU A 265 17.76 1.50 37.64
CA LEU A 265 19.18 1.43 37.85
C LEU A 265 19.85 2.82 37.98
N ALA A 266 19.42 3.77 37.15
CA ALA A 266 19.92 5.14 37.21
C ALA A 266 19.53 5.91 38.48
N ILE A 267 18.44 5.54 39.13
CA ILE A 267 18.01 6.10 40.42
C ILE A 267 18.78 5.45 41.57
N TYR A 268 19.08 4.16 41.44
CA TYR A 268 19.77 3.42 42.49
C TYR A 268 21.27 3.78 42.60
N TYR A 269 21.93 4.15 41.50
CA TYR A 269 23.33 4.56 41.44
C TYR A 269 23.50 6.08 41.36
#